data_fb6515546021281b89357c9a174b9b7f
#
_entry.id   fb6515546021281b89357c9a174b9b7f
#
_cell.length_a   1.000
_cell.length_b   1.000
_cell.length_c   1.000
_cell.angle_alpha   90.00
_cell.angle_beta   90.00
_cell.angle_gamma   90.00
#
_symmetry.space_group_name_H-M   'P 1'
#
loop_
_entity.id
_entity.type
_entity.pdbx_description
1 polymer ?
#
loop_
_entity_poly.entity_id
_entity_poly.type
_entity_poly.pdbx_seq_one_letter_code
_entity_poly.pdbx_strand_id
1 'polypeptide(L)'
;MKTEQLMTFLISPEQTIVEAMQKIDANAKGILFITNTDRKLIGAITDGDIRRWLIKTGNLQEQISRLMNRNPKSVYRREVASAQDVMRRYSITALPVLNSKGIVIDILFEQEQKTEVREGSLSLDK
;
A
#
# COMPACT_ATOMS: atom_id res chain seq x y z
N MET A 1 -4.02 12.02 -7.06
CA MET A 1 -4.44 10.74 -7.67
C MET A 1 -5.93 10.82 -7.98
N LYS A 2 -6.32 10.34 -9.14
CA LYS A 2 -7.75 10.32 -9.49
C LYS A 2 -8.48 9.27 -8.65
N THR A 3 -9.77 9.51 -8.41
CA THR A 3 -10.59 8.62 -7.60
C THR A 3 -10.56 7.17 -8.11
N GLU A 4 -10.67 6.98 -9.41
CA GLU A 4 -10.65 5.64 -10.01
C GLU A 4 -9.34 4.91 -9.71
N GLN A 5 -8.23 5.62 -9.81
CA GLN A 5 -6.93 5.06 -9.50
C GLN A 5 -6.80 4.75 -8.01
N LEU A 6 -7.28 5.66 -7.16
CA LEU A 6 -7.25 5.46 -5.72
C LEU A 6 -7.99 4.18 -5.33
N MET A 7 -9.15 3.94 -5.95
CA MET A 7 -9.97 2.77 -5.62
C MET A 7 -9.26 1.43 -5.91
N THR A 8 -8.28 1.43 -6.81
CA THR A 8 -7.52 0.20 -7.09
C THR A 8 -6.60 -0.20 -5.93
N PHE A 9 -6.38 0.70 -4.97
CA PHE A 9 -5.54 0.44 -3.80
C PHE A 9 -6.34 0.23 -2.52
N LEU A 10 -7.68 0.29 -2.59
CA LEU A 10 -8.53 0.16 -1.41
C LEU A 10 -9.34 -1.12 -1.47
N ILE A 11 -9.59 -1.71 -0.29
CA ILE A 11 -10.33 -2.96 -0.19
C ILE A 11 -11.04 -3.01 1.16
N SER A 12 -12.16 -3.73 1.22
CA SER A 12 -12.92 -3.93 2.46
C SER A 12 -12.35 -5.08 3.29
N PRO A 13 -12.46 -5.04 4.61
CA PRO A 13 -11.87 -6.08 5.47
C PRO A 13 -12.52 -7.45 5.32
N GLU A 14 -13.76 -7.52 4.83
CA GLU A 14 -14.48 -8.77 4.64
C GLU A 14 -14.11 -9.50 3.36
N GLN A 15 -13.39 -8.85 2.46
CA GLN A 15 -13.00 -9.49 1.20
C GLN A 15 -11.94 -10.55 1.44
N THR A 16 -11.90 -11.52 0.53
CA THR A 16 -11.03 -12.68 0.68
C THR A 16 -9.63 -12.42 0.17
N ILE A 17 -8.74 -13.33 0.54
CA ILE A 17 -7.35 -13.29 0.05
C ILE A 17 -7.31 -13.37 -1.48
N VAL A 18 -8.16 -14.20 -2.10
CA VAL A 18 -8.23 -14.28 -3.57
C VAL A 18 -8.57 -12.91 -4.16
N GLU A 19 -9.57 -12.25 -3.59
CA GLU A 19 -9.97 -10.91 -4.08
C GLU A 19 -8.85 -9.89 -3.90
N ALA A 20 -8.13 -9.96 -2.78
CA ALA A 20 -6.99 -9.09 -2.54
C ALA A 20 -5.89 -9.33 -3.56
N MET A 21 -5.59 -10.60 -3.85
CA MET A 21 -4.57 -10.95 -4.84
C MET A 21 -4.92 -10.41 -6.23
N GLN A 22 -6.19 -10.52 -6.62
CA GLN A 22 -6.66 -9.99 -7.90
C GLN A 22 -6.46 -8.48 -7.99
N LYS A 23 -6.75 -7.78 -6.90
CA LYS A 23 -6.59 -6.32 -6.85
C LYS A 23 -5.12 -5.92 -6.88
N ILE A 24 -4.27 -6.61 -6.14
CA ILE A 24 -2.84 -6.35 -6.14
C ILE A 24 -2.23 -6.62 -7.53
N ASP A 25 -2.68 -7.69 -8.17
CA ASP A 25 -2.22 -8.00 -9.52
C ASP A 25 -2.57 -6.85 -10.48
N ALA A 26 -3.78 -6.32 -10.36
CA ALA A 26 -4.25 -5.23 -11.22
C ALA A 26 -3.50 -3.92 -10.95
N ASN A 27 -3.19 -3.59 -9.69
CA ASN A 27 -2.54 -2.32 -9.37
C ASN A 27 -1.02 -2.37 -9.47
N ALA A 28 -0.44 -3.56 -9.51
CA ALA A 28 1.00 -3.81 -9.72
C ALA A 28 1.92 -3.15 -8.68
N LYS A 29 1.40 -2.82 -7.49
CA LYS A 29 2.20 -2.16 -6.45
C LYS A 29 2.41 -3.02 -5.20
N GLY A 30 1.81 -4.21 -5.17
CA GLY A 30 2.05 -5.15 -4.09
C GLY A 30 1.43 -4.80 -2.75
N ILE A 31 0.51 -3.85 -2.71
CA ILE A 31 -0.09 -3.40 -1.46
C ILE A 31 -1.52 -2.93 -1.67
N LEU A 32 -2.35 -3.16 -0.66
CA LEU A 32 -3.70 -2.60 -0.56
C LEU A 32 -3.86 -1.97 0.81
N PHE A 33 -4.67 -0.92 0.87
CA PHE A 33 -5.09 -0.31 2.13
C PHE A 33 -6.53 -0.69 2.40
N ILE A 34 -6.80 -1.06 3.65
CA ILE A 34 -8.10 -1.58 4.04
C ILE A 34 -8.86 -0.47 4.72
N THR A 35 -10.08 -0.22 4.24
CA THR A 35 -10.92 0.85 4.75
C THR A 35 -12.26 0.28 5.20
N ASN A 36 -12.85 0.93 6.20
CA ASN A 36 -14.19 0.56 6.67
C ASN A 36 -15.25 1.24 5.79
N THR A 37 -16.54 1.09 6.17
CA THR A 37 -17.65 1.65 5.42
C THR A 37 -17.63 3.17 5.33
N ASP A 38 -16.96 3.83 6.26
CA ASP A 38 -16.78 5.29 6.26
C ASP A 38 -15.52 5.72 5.51
N ARG A 39 -14.86 4.79 4.82
CA ARG A 39 -13.61 5.01 4.08
C ARG A 39 -12.42 5.38 4.98
N LYS A 40 -12.52 5.12 6.26
CA LYS A 40 -11.40 5.35 7.17
C LYS A 40 -10.41 4.20 7.08
N LEU A 41 -9.14 4.55 7.15
CA LEU A 41 -8.05 3.57 7.10
C LEU A 41 -8.08 2.70 8.36
N ILE A 42 -8.16 1.38 8.18
CA ILE A 42 -8.13 0.43 9.29
C ILE A 42 -7.05 -0.63 9.16
N GLY A 43 -6.37 -0.70 8.02
CA GLY A 43 -5.32 -1.69 7.86
C GLY A 43 -4.60 -1.58 6.53
N ALA A 44 -3.60 -2.42 6.36
CA ALA A 44 -2.88 -2.59 5.11
C ALA A 44 -2.49 -4.05 4.96
N ILE A 45 -2.37 -4.50 3.71
CA ILE A 45 -1.95 -5.86 3.40
C ILE A 45 -1.03 -5.84 2.18
N THR A 46 0.05 -6.60 2.24
CA THR A 46 1.04 -6.68 1.17
C THR A 46 1.08 -8.06 0.55
N ASP A 47 1.72 -8.18 -0.61
CA ASP A 47 2.05 -9.46 -1.23
C ASP A 47 2.72 -10.40 -0.25
N GLY A 48 3.66 -9.88 0.53
CA GLY A 48 4.40 -10.68 1.51
C GLY A 48 3.50 -11.24 2.59
N ASP A 49 2.56 -10.43 3.09
CA ASP A 49 1.59 -10.88 4.10
C ASP A 49 0.78 -12.05 3.57
N ILE A 50 0.30 -11.93 2.34
CA ILE A 50 -0.51 -12.96 1.69
C ILE A 50 0.32 -14.21 1.48
N ARG A 51 1.53 -14.08 0.98
CA ARG A 51 2.40 -15.23 0.73
C ARG A 51 2.68 -15.99 2.01
N ARG A 52 3.01 -15.30 3.09
CA ARG A 52 3.26 -15.93 4.39
C ARG A 52 2.03 -16.67 4.91
N TRP A 53 0.85 -16.07 4.76
CA TRP A 53 -0.40 -16.73 5.13
C TRP A 53 -0.62 -18.01 4.34
N LEU A 54 -0.43 -17.96 3.02
CA LEU A 54 -0.64 -19.12 2.15
C LEU A 54 0.35 -20.24 2.42
N ILE A 55 1.60 -19.91 2.70
CA ILE A 55 2.60 -20.91 3.08
C ILE A 55 2.18 -21.62 4.36
N LYS A 56 1.61 -20.88 5.28
CA LYS A 56 1.24 -21.38 6.61
C LYS A 56 -0.08 -22.16 6.59
N THR A 57 -1.06 -21.73 5.83
CA THR A 57 -2.42 -22.26 5.92
C THR A 57 -2.98 -22.82 4.62
N GLY A 58 -2.50 -22.37 3.47
CA GLY A 58 -3.07 -22.72 2.17
C GLY A 58 -4.48 -22.21 1.94
N ASN A 59 -5.02 -21.35 2.82
CA ASN A 59 -6.41 -20.95 2.78
C ASN A 59 -6.61 -19.66 2.03
N LEU A 60 -7.07 -19.75 0.78
CA LEU A 60 -7.32 -18.61 -0.11
C LEU A 60 -8.64 -17.89 0.19
N GLN A 61 -9.53 -18.52 0.93
CA GLN A 61 -10.87 -18.00 1.16
C GLN A 61 -11.00 -17.23 2.48
N GLU A 62 -9.91 -17.10 3.22
CA GLU A 62 -9.93 -16.34 4.46
C GLU A 62 -10.16 -14.85 4.19
N GLN A 63 -10.87 -14.18 5.09
CA GLN A 63 -11.03 -12.72 5.02
C GLN A 63 -9.71 -12.04 5.38
N ILE A 64 -9.40 -10.98 4.65
CA ILE A 64 -8.11 -10.30 4.84
C ILE A 64 -7.98 -9.62 6.20
N SER A 65 -9.08 -9.35 6.87
CA SER A 65 -9.05 -8.79 8.23
C SER A 65 -8.26 -9.68 9.21
N ARG A 66 -8.16 -10.99 8.93
CA ARG A 66 -7.43 -11.92 9.79
C ARG A 66 -5.91 -11.70 9.75
N LEU A 67 -5.39 -11.21 8.65
CA LEU A 67 -3.93 -11.14 8.46
C LEU A 67 -3.41 -9.74 8.14
N MET A 68 -4.29 -8.75 8.05
CA MET A 68 -3.85 -7.39 7.73
C MET A 68 -3.05 -6.77 8.88
N ASN A 69 -2.15 -5.86 8.52
CA ASN A 69 -1.49 -4.99 9.49
C ASN A 69 -2.52 -3.95 9.97
N ARG A 70 -2.81 -3.92 11.26
CA ARG A 70 -3.85 -3.04 11.82
C ARG A 70 -3.34 -1.65 12.17
N ASN A 71 -2.03 -1.41 12.01
CA ASN A 71 -1.42 -0.13 12.35
C ASN A 71 -0.56 0.38 11.18
N PRO A 72 -1.16 0.58 9.99
CA PRO A 72 -0.40 1.09 8.87
C PRO A 72 0.04 2.53 9.13
N LYS A 73 1.22 2.89 8.63
CA LYS A 73 1.66 4.28 8.68
C LYS A 73 0.81 5.10 7.73
N SER A 74 0.59 6.36 8.06
CA SER A 74 -0.17 7.30 7.24
C SER A 74 0.28 8.71 7.58
N VAL A 75 -0.11 9.67 6.74
CA VAL A 75 0.07 11.10 7.04
C VAL A 75 -1.23 11.83 6.78
N TYR A 76 -1.48 12.88 7.51
CA TYR A 76 -2.59 13.78 7.21
C TYR A 76 -2.20 14.71 6.05
N ARG A 77 -3.21 15.20 5.34
CA ARG A 77 -2.99 16.09 4.20
C ARG A 77 -2.04 17.25 4.55
N ARG A 78 -2.19 17.83 5.72
CA ARG A 78 -1.37 18.96 6.14
C ARG A 78 0.09 18.58 6.38
N GLU A 79 0.39 17.28 6.47
CA GLU A 79 1.73 16.78 6.76
C GLU A 79 2.40 16.15 5.54
N VAL A 80 1.82 16.34 4.37
CA VAL A 80 2.28 15.67 3.14
C VAL A 80 3.74 15.98 2.82
N ALA A 81 4.24 17.15 3.23
CA ALA A 81 5.64 17.51 3.00
C ALA A 81 6.63 16.56 3.68
N SER A 82 6.20 15.87 4.75
CA SER A 82 7.06 14.95 5.48
C SER A 82 6.93 13.50 4.98
N ALA A 83 6.09 13.25 3.98
CA ALA A 83 5.75 11.89 3.56
C ALA A 83 6.96 11.06 3.14
N GLN A 84 7.88 11.65 2.36
CA GLN A 84 9.07 10.91 1.90
C GLN A 84 9.99 10.55 3.07
N ASP A 85 10.10 11.42 4.06
CA ASP A 85 10.89 11.14 5.27
C ASP A 85 10.27 10.00 6.07
N VAL A 86 8.93 9.97 6.19
CA VAL A 86 8.22 8.89 6.87
C VAL A 86 8.48 7.56 6.14
N MET A 87 8.37 7.57 4.83
CA MET A 87 8.60 6.35 4.05
C MET A 87 10.02 5.83 4.21
N ARG A 88 11.01 6.71 4.21
CA ARG A 88 12.41 6.30 4.43
C ARG A 88 12.63 5.77 5.83
N ARG A 89 12.08 6.45 6.83
CA ARG A 89 12.27 6.08 8.23
C ARG A 89 11.74 4.68 8.53
N TYR A 90 10.59 4.34 7.96
CA TYR A 90 9.92 3.07 8.24
C TYR A 90 10.12 2.03 7.13
N SER A 91 10.94 2.36 6.12
CA SER A 91 11.25 1.45 5.00
C SER A 91 9.99 0.97 4.28
N ILE A 92 9.06 1.90 4.03
CA ILE A 92 7.81 1.60 3.32
C ILE A 92 7.79 2.34 2.00
N THR A 93 7.09 1.76 1.03
CA THR A 93 7.09 2.26 -0.34
C THR A 93 5.79 2.95 -0.75
N ALA A 94 4.76 2.86 0.08
CA ALA A 94 3.46 3.48 -0.17
C ALA A 94 2.92 4.02 1.14
N LEU A 95 2.37 5.23 1.11
CA LEU A 95 1.89 5.92 2.29
C LEU A 95 0.54 6.57 2.01
N PRO A 96 -0.52 6.14 2.70
CA PRO A 96 -1.83 6.76 2.49
C PRO A 96 -1.88 8.15 3.14
N VAL A 97 -2.58 9.04 2.45
CA VAL A 97 -2.83 10.40 2.92
C VAL A 97 -4.28 10.48 3.38
N LEU A 98 -4.48 11.00 4.57
CA LEU A 98 -5.79 11.08 5.21
C LEU A 98 -6.25 12.53 5.32
N ASN A 99 -7.57 12.73 5.24
CA ASN A 99 -8.12 14.03 5.61
C ASN A 99 -8.32 14.09 7.12
N SER A 100 -8.86 15.20 7.63
CA SER A 100 -9.04 15.41 9.06
C SER A 100 -10.00 14.40 9.71
N LYS A 101 -10.80 13.70 8.91
CA LYS A 101 -11.72 12.68 9.40
C LYS A 101 -11.13 11.26 9.36
N GLY A 102 -9.89 11.12 8.90
CA GLY A 102 -9.26 9.82 8.77
C GLY A 102 -9.59 9.08 7.48
N ILE A 103 -10.23 9.76 6.54
CA ILE A 103 -10.61 9.16 5.26
C ILE A 103 -9.40 9.18 4.32
N VAL A 104 -9.15 8.06 3.65
CA VAL A 104 -8.06 7.97 2.68
C VAL A 104 -8.42 8.78 1.44
N ILE A 105 -7.59 9.78 1.13
CA ILE A 105 -7.83 10.68 0.01
C ILE A 105 -6.77 10.58 -1.08
N ASP A 106 -5.63 9.97 -0.78
CA ASP A 106 -4.55 9.82 -1.74
C ASP A 106 -3.58 8.76 -1.23
N ILE A 107 -2.69 8.31 -2.11
CA ILE A 107 -1.60 7.42 -1.75
C ILE A 107 -0.35 7.94 -2.43
N LEU A 108 0.72 8.11 -1.65
CA LEU A 108 2.01 8.53 -2.16
C LEU A 108 2.94 7.34 -2.21
N PHE A 109 3.73 7.26 -3.26
CA PHE A 109 4.70 6.19 -3.43
C PHE A 109 6.09 6.74 -3.27
N GLU A 110 7.01 5.88 -2.83
CA GLU A 110 8.40 6.24 -2.69
C GLU A 110 8.93 6.72 -4.04
N GLN A 111 9.57 7.89 -4.03
CA GLN A 111 10.16 8.43 -5.25
C GLN A 111 11.46 7.71 -5.54
N GLU A 112 11.59 7.21 -6.75
CA GLU A 112 12.85 6.66 -7.20
C GLU A 112 13.86 7.79 -7.31
N GLN A 113 15.05 7.56 -6.77
CA GLN A 113 16.14 8.48 -7.00
C GLN A 113 16.55 8.38 -8.46
N LYS A 114 16.50 9.50 -9.14
CA LYS A 114 17.03 9.57 -10.49
C LYS A 114 18.53 9.60 -10.40
N THR A 115 19.12 8.56 -10.74
CA THR A 115 20.54 8.48 -10.82
C THR A 115 21.06 8.94 -12.13
N GLU A 116 21.22 9.19 -11.93
CA GLU A 116 21.59 9.21 -12.66
C GLU A 116 22.27 8.70 -13.27
N VAL A 117 22.03 8.37 -13.24
CA VAL A 117 22.30 7.87 -13.69
C VAL A 117 22.98 7.41 -14.22
N ARG A 118 23.27 7.31 -14.00
CA ARG A 118 23.64 6.90 -14.26
C ARG A 118 23.97 6.51 -15.06
N GLU A 119 24.07 6.78 -15.14
CA GLU A 119 24.13 6.44 -15.66
C GLU A 119 24.53 6.01 -16.25
N GLY A 120 25.09 5.97 -16.21
CA GLY A 120 25.20 5.59 -16.48
C GLY A 120 25.67 5.02 -16.61
N SER A 121 26.00 5.16 -16.15
CA SER A 121 26.18 4.59 -15.98
C SER A 121 26.30 3.77 -16.14
N LEU A 122 26.50 3.78 -15.93
CA LEU A 122 26.49 2.93 -15.91
C LEU A 122 26.61 2.13 -16.43
N SER A 123 26.91 2.27 -16.49
CA SER A 123 26.89 1.52 -16.75
C SER A 123 27.22 0.74 -17.11
N LEU A 124 27.55 0.81 -16.92
CA LEU A 124 27.66 0.06 -16.95
C LEU A 124 27.74 -0.68 -17.46
N ASP A 125 28.05 -0.40 -17.39
CA ASP A 125 27.97 -1.04 -17.57
C ASP A 125 28.12 -1.54 -18.08
N LYS A 126 28.56 -1.41 -18.07
CA LYS A 126 28.58 -1.80 -18.19
C LYS A 126 28.66 -2.23 -18.44
#